data_fad38ec9af7ec042d067d565404f3f6b
#
_entry.id   fad38ec9af7ec042d067d565404f3f6b
#
_cell.length_a   1.000
_cell.length_b   1.000
_cell.length_c   1.000
_cell.angle_alpha   90.00
_cell.angle_beta   90.00
_cell.angle_gamma   90.00
#
_symmetry.space_group_name_H-M   'P 1'
#
loop_
_entity.id
_entity.type
_entity.pdbx_description
1 polymer ?
#
loop_
_entity_poly.entity_id
_entity_poly.type
_entity_poly.pdbx_seq_one_letter_code
_entity_poly.pdbx_strand_id
1 'polypeptide(L)'
;MPDVPIGPIYAYDTEFLEDGRTIELISIGIVCEDGREYYAVNSDMDHKRIAKDDWLCQNVVPHLPLSGKGYRGVNPYKSDTGRWVWSLDTKSTLVKPKWVIANEVREFLLAVDPPQLWANYAAYDHVVLAQLWGRMISLPKGLPMFTHDLQQLLETMADFEKPEKDGTEHNAIEDARWVMKVLRAAGKVPSA
;
A
#
# COMPACT_ATOMS: atom_id res chain seq x y z
N MET A 1 26.77 -6.96 21.54
CA MET A 1 26.05 -5.75 21.07
C MET A 1 24.82 -5.67 21.91
N PRO A 2 24.41 -4.49 22.43
CA PRO A 2 23.14 -4.42 23.12
C PRO A 2 22.04 -4.82 22.13
N ASP A 3 21.12 -5.67 22.59
CA ASP A 3 19.92 -5.99 21.84
C ASP A 3 19.17 -4.67 21.57
N VAL A 4 19.26 -4.17 20.35
CA VAL A 4 18.38 -3.09 19.91
C VAL A 4 16.99 -3.68 19.94
N PRO A 5 16.03 -3.11 20.67
CA PRO A 5 14.67 -3.62 20.68
C PRO A 5 14.19 -3.72 19.25
N ILE A 6 13.82 -4.92 18.84
CA ILE A 6 13.23 -5.14 17.53
C ILE A 6 11.81 -4.57 17.63
N GLY A 7 11.56 -3.44 16.97
CA GLY A 7 10.25 -2.81 17.00
C GLY A 7 9.17 -3.63 16.31
N PRO A 8 7.90 -3.20 16.39
CA PRO A 8 6.78 -3.95 15.86
C PRO A 8 6.85 -4.13 14.34
N ILE A 9 6.31 -5.25 13.87
CA ILE A 9 6.22 -5.57 12.45
C ILE A 9 5.01 -4.87 11.83
N TYR A 10 5.26 -4.19 10.72
CA TYR A 10 4.24 -3.59 9.86
C TYR A 10 4.34 -4.21 8.46
N ALA A 11 3.28 -4.87 8.03
CA ALA A 11 3.10 -5.27 6.64
C ALA A 11 2.44 -4.12 5.89
N TYR A 12 2.91 -3.79 4.70
CA TYR A 12 2.29 -2.74 3.88
C TYR A 12 2.34 -3.08 2.40
N ASP A 13 1.49 -2.42 1.67
CA ASP A 13 1.39 -2.49 0.21
C ASP A 13 0.97 -1.13 -0.34
N THR A 14 1.34 -0.84 -1.58
CA THR A 14 0.97 0.40 -2.27
C THR A 14 0.48 0.12 -3.67
N GLU A 15 -0.61 0.77 -4.06
CA GLU A 15 -0.96 0.89 -5.45
C GLU A 15 -0.37 2.19 -6.01
N PHE A 16 0.21 2.12 -7.18
CA PHE A 16 0.93 3.26 -7.76
C PHE A 16 0.82 3.33 -9.28
N LEU A 17 0.98 4.54 -9.79
CA LEU A 17 1.18 4.80 -11.21
C LEU A 17 2.67 4.85 -11.49
N GLU A 18 3.18 4.01 -12.38
CA GLU A 18 4.57 4.05 -12.83
C GLU A 18 4.65 4.11 -14.37
N ASP A 19 5.69 4.71 -14.90
CA ASP A 19 5.92 4.90 -16.34
C ASP A 19 7.35 4.58 -16.77
N GLY A 20 8.08 3.83 -15.95
CA GLY A 20 9.50 3.51 -16.15
C GLY A 20 10.45 4.66 -15.79
N ARG A 21 9.94 5.81 -15.33
CA ARG A 21 10.75 6.99 -14.91
C ARG A 21 10.29 7.56 -13.59
N THR A 22 8.98 7.61 -13.38
CA THR A 22 8.35 8.13 -12.17
C THR A 22 7.46 7.06 -11.57
N ILE A 23 7.30 7.11 -10.25
CA ILE A 23 6.38 6.27 -9.50
C ILE A 23 5.60 7.18 -8.55
N GLU A 24 4.27 7.07 -8.54
CA GLU A 24 3.38 7.98 -7.82
C GLU A 24 2.29 7.21 -7.08
N LEU A 25 2.10 7.52 -5.80
CA LEU A 25 1.14 6.86 -4.94
C LEU A 25 -0.31 7.04 -5.44
N ILE A 26 -1.04 5.93 -5.56
CA ILE A 26 -2.51 5.87 -5.68
C ILE A 26 -3.13 5.60 -4.32
N SER A 27 -2.76 4.49 -3.67
CA SER A 27 -3.25 4.14 -2.34
C SER A 27 -2.19 3.41 -1.52
N ILE A 28 -2.35 3.41 -0.21
CA ILE A 28 -1.46 2.71 0.73
C ILE A 28 -2.28 1.99 1.79
N GLY A 29 -1.94 0.72 2.03
CA GLY A 29 -2.45 -0.11 3.11
C GLY A 29 -1.32 -0.52 4.05
N ILE A 30 -1.54 -0.44 5.36
CA ILE A 30 -0.56 -0.83 6.38
C ILE A 30 -1.29 -1.61 7.47
N VAL A 31 -0.72 -2.74 7.87
CA VAL A 31 -1.21 -3.58 8.96
C VAL A 31 -0.10 -3.78 9.98
N CYS A 32 -0.35 -3.44 11.22
CA CYS A 32 0.55 -3.73 12.33
C CYS A 32 0.32 -5.14 12.87
N GLU A 33 1.35 -5.77 13.42
CA GLU A 33 1.24 -7.09 14.06
C GLU A 33 0.24 -7.12 15.23
N ASP A 34 -0.03 -5.98 15.86
CA ASP A 34 -1.02 -5.82 16.94
C ASP A 34 -2.47 -5.71 16.45
N GLY A 35 -2.70 -5.76 15.14
CA GLY A 35 -4.02 -5.71 14.50
C GLY A 35 -4.50 -4.31 14.15
N ARG A 36 -3.76 -3.24 14.45
CA ARG A 36 -4.09 -1.89 13.96
C ARG A 36 -3.85 -1.83 12.44
N GLU A 37 -4.70 -1.08 11.75
CA GLU A 37 -4.64 -0.91 10.31
C GLU A 37 -4.73 0.55 9.91
N TYR A 38 -4.11 0.87 8.78
CA TYR A 38 -4.22 2.17 8.12
C TYR A 38 -4.45 1.96 6.63
N TYR A 39 -5.42 2.69 6.07
CA TYR A 39 -5.65 2.73 4.62
C TYR A 39 -5.98 4.15 4.19
N ALA A 40 -5.37 4.58 3.09
CA ALA A 40 -5.67 5.87 2.49
C ALA A 40 -5.47 5.86 0.98
N VAL A 41 -6.25 6.70 0.30
CA VAL A 41 -6.21 6.96 -1.14
C VAL A 41 -5.78 8.40 -1.39
N ASN A 42 -4.78 8.59 -2.23
CA ASN A 42 -4.20 9.88 -2.52
C ASN A 42 -5.11 10.72 -3.43
N SER A 43 -5.71 11.78 -2.91
CA SER A 43 -6.54 12.70 -3.72
C SER A 43 -5.74 13.52 -4.74
N ASP A 44 -4.42 13.62 -4.55
CA ASP A 44 -3.52 14.39 -5.41
C ASP A 44 -2.94 13.55 -6.58
N MET A 45 -3.38 12.28 -6.73
CA MET A 45 -2.93 11.42 -7.83
C MET A 45 -3.25 12.01 -9.20
N ASP A 46 -2.45 11.70 -10.21
CA ASP A 46 -2.72 12.15 -11.59
C ASP A 46 -3.81 11.33 -12.27
N HIS A 47 -5.07 11.72 -12.04
CA HIS A 47 -6.25 11.07 -12.62
C HIS A 47 -6.19 10.97 -14.15
N LYS A 48 -5.55 11.95 -14.82
CA LYS A 48 -5.49 11.97 -16.29
C LYS A 48 -4.50 10.94 -16.83
N ARG A 49 -3.40 10.70 -16.13
CA ARG A 49 -2.45 9.65 -16.50
C ARG A 49 -3.03 8.28 -16.18
N ILE A 50 -3.60 8.09 -14.99
CA ILE A 50 -4.25 6.83 -14.60
C ILE A 50 -5.38 6.47 -15.59
N ALA A 51 -6.21 7.43 -16.01
CA ALA A 51 -7.28 7.18 -16.99
C ALA A 51 -6.81 6.81 -18.40
N LYS A 52 -5.50 6.82 -18.67
CA LYS A 52 -4.90 6.32 -19.91
C LYS A 52 -4.30 4.92 -19.76
N ASP A 53 -4.19 4.44 -18.53
CA ASP A 53 -3.68 3.13 -18.21
C ASP A 53 -4.84 2.15 -18.04
N ASP A 54 -5.00 1.26 -19.05
CA ASP A 54 -6.08 0.29 -19.06
C ASP A 54 -5.98 -0.70 -17.90
N TRP A 55 -4.75 -1.09 -17.52
CA TRP A 55 -4.53 -2.05 -16.47
C TRP A 55 -4.91 -1.49 -15.09
N LEU A 56 -4.45 -0.28 -14.78
CA LEU A 56 -4.82 0.41 -13.54
C LEU A 56 -6.34 0.64 -13.44
N CYS A 57 -6.97 1.04 -14.53
CA CYS A 57 -8.41 1.28 -14.56
C CYS A 57 -9.25 0.00 -14.45
N GLN A 58 -8.69 -1.16 -14.80
CA GLN A 58 -9.38 -2.46 -14.69
C GLN A 58 -9.12 -3.13 -13.34
N ASN A 59 -7.93 -2.98 -12.78
CA ASN A 59 -7.49 -3.76 -11.63
C ASN A 59 -7.37 -2.96 -10.32
N VAL A 60 -7.02 -1.68 -10.36
CA VAL A 60 -6.81 -0.86 -9.16
C VAL A 60 -7.99 0.07 -8.90
N VAL A 61 -8.38 0.86 -9.90
CA VAL A 61 -9.42 1.89 -9.74
C VAL A 61 -10.76 1.36 -9.22
N PRO A 62 -11.24 0.15 -9.60
CA PRO A 62 -12.50 -0.38 -9.07
C PRO A 62 -12.53 -0.56 -7.54
N HIS A 63 -11.36 -0.66 -6.90
CA HIS A 63 -11.21 -0.88 -5.46
C HIS A 63 -11.06 0.42 -4.66
N LEU A 64 -10.99 1.56 -5.34
CA LEU A 64 -10.92 2.88 -4.71
C LEU A 64 -12.31 3.34 -4.26
N PRO A 65 -12.40 4.25 -3.29
CA PRO A 65 -13.65 4.93 -2.94
C PRO A 65 -14.13 5.81 -4.10
N LEU A 66 -14.96 5.27 -4.97
CA LEU A 66 -15.47 5.98 -6.14
C LEU A 66 -16.80 6.67 -5.86
N SER A 67 -16.99 7.87 -6.44
CA SER A 67 -18.24 8.60 -6.39
C SER A 67 -19.20 8.16 -7.49
N GLY A 68 -20.52 8.17 -7.19
CA GLY A 68 -21.56 7.89 -8.16
C GLY A 68 -21.69 6.41 -8.55
N LYS A 69 -22.72 6.14 -9.35
CA LYS A 69 -23.04 4.77 -9.81
C LYS A 69 -22.34 4.39 -11.13
N GLY A 70 -21.56 5.32 -11.72
CA GLY A 70 -20.97 5.11 -13.02
C GLY A 70 -22.02 4.96 -14.15
N TYR A 71 -21.63 4.31 -15.24
CA TYR A 71 -22.51 4.02 -16.35
C TYR A 71 -23.17 2.64 -16.18
N ARG A 72 -24.50 2.59 -16.14
CA ARG A 72 -25.29 1.36 -15.92
C ARG A 72 -24.86 0.56 -14.67
N GLY A 73 -24.44 1.27 -13.63
CA GLY A 73 -23.99 0.64 -12.37
C GLY A 73 -22.55 0.16 -12.36
N VAL A 74 -21.79 0.44 -13.42
CA VAL A 74 -20.35 0.10 -13.52
C VAL A 74 -19.50 1.36 -13.34
N ASN A 75 -18.58 1.34 -12.41
CA ASN A 75 -17.64 2.42 -12.13
C ASN A 75 -16.28 1.81 -11.69
N PRO A 76 -15.16 2.05 -12.37
CA PRO A 76 -15.02 2.90 -13.57
C PRO A 76 -15.62 2.30 -14.84
N TYR A 77 -15.83 3.12 -15.87
CA TYR A 77 -16.33 2.65 -17.16
C TYR A 77 -15.60 3.31 -18.33
N LYS A 78 -15.62 2.66 -19.50
CA LYS A 78 -15.16 3.29 -20.76
C LYS A 78 -16.31 4.04 -21.42
N SER A 79 -16.05 5.31 -21.78
CA SER A 79 -16.97 6.11 -22.60
C SER A 79 -17.00 5.59 -24.05
N ASP A 80 -17.96 6.10 -24.86
CA ASP A 80 -18.07 5.80 -26.30
C ASP A 80 -16.81 6.21 -27.08
N THR A 81 -16.00 7.12 -26.52
CA THR A 81 -14.70 7.53 -27.10
C THR A 81 -13.54 6.65 -26.65
N GLY A 82 -13.78 5.56 -25.91
CA GLY A 82 -12.77 4.64 -25.39
C GLY A 82 -11.98 5.15 -24.21
N ARG A 83 -12.37 6.28 -23.61
CA ARG A 83 -11.69 6.85 -22.43
C ARG A 83 -12.30 6.30 -21.14
N TRP A 84 -11.47 6.01 -20.17
CA TRP A 84 -11.91 5.69 -18.83
C TRP A 84 -12.49 6.92 -18.13
N VAL A 85 -13.60 6.71 -17.44
CA VAL A 85 -14.33 7.73 -16.68
C VAL A 85 -14.58 7.22 -15.27
N TRP A 86 -14.11 7.96 -14.30
CA TRP A 86 -14.28 7.70 -12.86
C TRP A 86 -13.95 8.95 -12.05
N SER A 87 -14.37 8.98 -10.81
CA SER A 87 -13.95 10.02 -9.87
C SER A 87 -13.97 9.49 -8.44
N LEU A 88 -13.07 9.98 -7.61
CA LEU A 88 -13.03 9.64 -6.19
C LEU A 88 -14.24 10.25 -5.45
N ASP A 89 -14.69 9.54 -4.42
CA ASP A 89 -15.59 10.11 -3.43
C ASP A 89 -14.81 10.99 -2.47
N THR A 90 -14.74 12.27 -2.73
CA THR A 90 -14.04 13.26 -1.90
C THR A 90 -14.69 13.46 -0.52
N LYS A 91 -15.85 12.85 -0.24
CA LYS A 91 -16.46 12.83 1.10
C LYS A 91 -16.01 11.62 1.91
N SER A 92 -15.38 10.65 1.28
CA SER A 92 -14.81 9.49 1.97
C SER A 92 -13.64 9.93 2.86
N THR A 93 -13.63 9.50 4.10
CA THR A 93 -12.52 9.73 5.05
C THR A 93 -11.22 9.03 4.63
N LEU A 94 -11.31 8.09 3.69
CA LEU A 94 -10.16 7.38 3.12
C LEU A 94 -9.45 8.20 2.04
N VAL A 95 -10.13 9.16 1.40
CA VAL A 95 -9.57 10.00 0.33
C VAL A 95 -8.95 11.24 0.95
N LYS A 96 -7.62 11.36 0.84
CA LYS A 96 -6.84 12.38 1.55
C LYS A 96 -5.75 12.97 0.66
N PRO A 97 -5.41 14.25 0.83
CA PRO A 97 -4.22 14.83 0.19
C PRO A 97 -2.95 14.10 0.62
N LYS A 98 -1.97 14.00 -0.26
CA LYS A 98 -0.70 13.29 -0.02
C LYS A 98 0.00 13.75 1.26
N TRP A 99 -0.03 15.05 1.59
CA TRP A 99 0.60 15.56 2.80
C TRP A 99 -0.10 15.10 4.09
N VAL A 100 -1.42 14.87 4.06
CA VAL A 100 -2.17 14.29 5.19
C VAL A 100 -1.75 12.83 5.36
N ILE A 101 -1.72 12.05 4.27
CA ILE A 101 -1.26 10.66 4.26
C ILE A 101 0.14 10.57 4.85
N ALA A 102 1.06 11.45 4.41
CA ALA A 102 2.44 11.47 4.91
C ALA A 102 2.53 11.66 6.44
N ASN A 103 1.70 12.56 7.01
CA ASN A 103 1.68 12.79 8.45
C ASN A 103 1.06 11.60 9.20
N GLU A 104 -0.08 11.10 8.75
CA GLU A 104 -0.78 9.98 9.39
C GLU A 104 0.04 8.69 9.33
N VAL A 105 0.68 8.39 8.19
CA VAL A 105 1.58 7.23 8.04
C VAL A 105 2.78 7.34 8.98
N ARG A 106 3.37 8.54 9.08
CA ARG A 106 4.45 8.77 10.06
C ARG A 106 3.99 8.49 11.48
N GLU A 107 2.85 9.04 11.89
CA GLU A 107 2.31 8.85 13.23
C GLU A 107 1.96 7.39 13.49
N PHE A 108 1.39 6.70 12.51
CA PHE A 108 1.03 5.29 12.61
C PHE A 108 2.26 4.39 12.77
N LEU A 109 3.30 4.60 11.96
CA LEU A 109 4.51 3.78 11.95
C LEU A 109 5.43 4.06 13.15
N LEU A 110 5.43 5.30 13.65
CA LEU A 110 6.29 5.74 14.76
C LEU A 110 5.55 5.82 16.10
N ALA A 111 4.35 5.25 16.19
CA ALA A 111 3.56 5.26 17.43
C ALA A 111 4.25 4.55 18.60
N VAL A 112 5.16 3.63 18.31
CA VAL A 112 5.93 2.84 19.28
C VAL A 112 7.41 2.92 18.90
N ASP A 113 8.16 1.85 19.11
CA ASP A 113 9.57 1.71 18.69
C ASP A 113 9.74 1.75 17.16
N PRO A 114 10.97 1.96 16.66
CA PRO A 114 11.23 1.96 15.22
C PRO A 114 10.65 0.73 14.53
N PRO A 115 9.85 0.90 13.46
CA PRO A 115 9.12 -0.20 12.84
C PRO A 115 10.03 -1.13 12.06
N GLN A 116 9.64 -2.40 11.97
CA GLN A 116 10.09 -3.32 10.94
C GLN A 116 9.10 -3.30 9.79
N LEU A 117 9.52 -2.84 8.63
CA LEU A 117 8.68 -2.73 7.44
C LEU A 117 8.81 -4.00 6.59
N TRP A 118 7.68 -4.55 6.15
CA TRP A 118 7.59 -5.72 5.30
C TRP A 118 6.62 -5.48 4.14
N ALA A 119 7.02 -5.82 2.93
CA ALA A 119 6.15 -5.79 1.76
C ALA A 119 6.47 -6.96 0.83
N ASN A 120 5.59 -7.24 -0.11
CA ASN A 120 5.77 -8.29 -1.11
C ASN A 120 6.35 -7.67 -2.38
N TYR A 121 7.52 -8.12 -2.87
CA TYR A 121 8.30 -7.46 -3.93
C TYR A 121 8.60 -5.99 -3.60
N ALA A 122 9.03 -5.75 -2.41
CA ALA A 122 9.04 -4.53 -1.63
C ALA A 122 9.77 -3.31 -2.24
N ALA A 123 10.56 -3.47 -3.29
CA ALA A 123 11.42 -2.40 -3.81
C ALA A 123 10.63 -1.17 -4.28
N TYR A 124 9.55 -1.39 -5.03
CA TYR A 124 8.70 -0.31 -5.53
C TYR A 124 7.87 0.32 -4.41
N ASP A 125 7.28 -0.51 -3.54
CA ASP A 125 6.51 -0.03 -2.39
C ASP A 125 7.32 0.85 -1.47
N HIS A 126 8.59 0.47 -1.23
CA HIS A 126 9.46 1.29 -0.38
C HIS A 126 9.80 2.64 -1.01
N VAL A 127 9.97 2.71 -2.31
CA VAL A 127 10.17 3.98 -3.02
C VAL A 127 8.92 4.85 -2.91
N VAL A 128 7.74 4.29 -3.14
CA VAL A 128 6.46 5.01 -3.03
C VAL A 128 6.24 5.52 -1.61
N LEU A 129 6.47 4.68 -0.60
CA LEU A 129 6.38 5.05 0.82
C LEU A 129 7.34 6.20 1.14
N ALA A 130 8.62 6.08 0.78
CA ALA A 130 9.63 7.10 1.05
C ALA A 130 9.30 8.44 0.37
N GLN A 131 8.73 8.42 -0.83
CA GLN A 131 8.32 9.61 -1.59
C GLN A 131 7.14 10.37 -0.96
N LEU A 132 6.47 9.84 0.07
CA LEU A 132 5.52 10.62 0.87
C LEU A 132 6.18 11.87 1.45
N TRP A 133 7.45 11.80 1.79
CA TRP A 133 8.25 12.90 2.36
C TRP A 133 9.19 13.54 1.34
N GLY A 134 9.08 13.15 0.05
CA GLY A 134 9.87 13.71 -1.03
C GLY A 134 11.26 13.09 -1.15
N ARG A 135 12.32 13.87 -0.90
CA ARG A 135 13.70 13.38 -1.06
C ARG A 135 14.07 12.40 0.06
N MET A 136 14.92 11.42 -0.25
CA MET A 136 15.41 10.42 0.71
C MET A 136 15.94 11.04 2.01
N ILE A 137 16.63 12.19 1.93
CA ILE A 137 17.13 12.90 3.12
C ILE A 137 16.03 13.45 4.04
N SER A 138 14.79 13.53 3.53
CA SER A 138 13.64 14.04 4.26
C SER A 138 12.83 12.93 4.94
N LEU A 139 13.29 11.66 4.84
CA LEU A 139 12.65 10.54 5.52
C LEU A 139 12.60 10.82 7.02
N PRO A 140 11.43 10.67 7.68
CA PRO A 140 11.29 10.92 9.11
C PRO A 140 12.28 10.11 9.94
N LYS A 141 12.91 10.77 10.92
CA LYS A 141 13.82 10.08 11.84
C LYS A 141 13.08 8.96 12.57
N GLY A 142 13.64 7.75 12.55
CA GLY A 142 13.06 6.55 13.14
C GLY A 142 12.44 5.61 12.11
N LEU A 143 12.13 6.08 10.89
CA LEU A 143 11.77 5.17 9.82
C LEU A 143 13.01 4.52 9.22
N PRO A 144 13.01 3.20 8.94
CA PRO A 144 14.12 2.51 8.31
C PRO A 144 14.26 2.95 6.83
N MET A 145 15.50 2.99 6.36
CA MET A 145 15.80 3.30 4.95
C MET A 145 15.67 2.08 4.04
N PHE A 146 15.15 0.99 4.56
CA PHE A 146 14.93 -0.26 3.84
C PHE A 146 13.64 -0.91 4.32
N THR A 147 13.14 -1.83 3.53
CA THR A 147 12.05 -2.72 3.90
C THR A 147 12.49 -4.16 3.72
N HIS A 148 11.96 -5.05 4.53
CA HIS A 148 12.14 -6.49 4.34
C HIS A 148 11.24 -6.96 3.21
N ASP A 149 11.76 -7.82 2.35
CA ASP A 149 10.99 -8.40 1.26
C ASP A 149 10.47 -9.78 1.64
N LEU A 150 9.16 -9.96 1.49
CA LEU A 150 8.52 -11.25 1.77
C LEU A 150 9.05 -12.36 0.86
N GLN A 151 9.33 -12.08 -0.41
CA GLN A 151 9.86 -13.10 -1.32
C GLN A 151 11.25 -13.56 -0.91
N GLN A 152 12.12 -12.64 -0.47
CA GLN A 152 13.44 -12.99 0.06
C GLN A 152 13.34 -13.89 1.30
N LEU A 153 12.37 -13.65 2.18
CA LEU A 153 12.12 -14.55 3.30
C LEU A 153 11.70 -15.94 2.81
N LEU A 154 10.74 -16.00 1.88
CA LEU A 154 10.19 -17.25 1.38
C LEU A 154 11.23 -18.10 0.63
N GLU A 155 12.20 -17.48 -0.06
CA GLU A 155 13.32 -18.18 -0.68
C GLU A 155 14.17 -18.98 0.33
N THR A 156 14.18 -18.59 1.61
CA THR A 156 14.90 -19.29 2.66
C THR A 156 14.11 -20.43 3.32
N MET A 157 12.84 -20.60 2.94
CA MET A 157 11.91 -21.52 3.59
C MET A 157 11.55 -22.64 2.60
N ALA A 158 12.29 -23.75 2.67
CA ALA A 158 11.96 -24.94 1.89
C ALA A 158 10.57 -25.49 2.31
N ASP A 159 9.78 -25.88 1.34
CA ASP A 159 8.45 -26.52 1.52
C ASP A 159 7.41 -25.66 2.28
N PHE A 160 7.58 -24.33 2.33
CA PHE A 160 6.60 -23.45 2.92
C PHE A 160 5.39 -23.24 1.99
N GLU A 161 4.24 -23.69 2.43
CA GLU A 161 2.97 -23.43 1.74
C GLU A 161 2.42 -22.07 2.15
N LYS A 162 2.38 -21.15 1.19
CA LYS A 162 1.82 -19.81 1.42
C LYS A 162 0.31 -19.92 1.67
N PRO A 163 -0.23 -19.23 2.69
CA PRO A 163 -1.68 -19.08 2.84
C PRO A 163 -2.32 -18.52 1.56
N GLU A 164 -3.48 -19.02 1.21
CA GLU A 164 -4.26 -18.46 0.12
C GLU A 164 -4.57 -16.97 0.40
N LYS A 165 -4.62 -16.19 -0.68
CA LYS A 165 -4.97 -14.78 -0.63
C LYS A 165 -6.50 -14.69 -0.60
N ASP A 166 -7.04 -14.39 0.57
CA ASP A 166 -8.46 -14.07 0.72
C ASP A 166 -8.65 -12.58 0.37
N GLY A 167 -9.62 -12.27 -0.46
CA GLY A 167 -9.92 -10.89 -0.82
C GLY A 167 -9.58 -10.52 -2.25
N THR A 168 -9.68 -9.24 -2.52
CA THR A 168 -9.51 -8.68 -3.86
C THR A 168 -8.05 -8.32 -4.08
N GLU A 169 -7.46 -8.85 -5.15
CA GLU A 169 -6.13 -8.42 -5.61
C GLU A 169 -6.13 -6.94 -6.00
N HIS A 170 -4.99 -6.30 -5.88
CA HIS A 170 -4.80 -4.88 -6.23
C HIS A 170 -5.64 -3.92 -5.37
N ASN A 171 -5.77 -4.26 -4.10
CA ASN A 171 -6.27 -3.39 -3.05
C ASN A 171 -5.23 -3.34 -1.93
N ALA A 172 -4.55 -2.21 -1.78
CA ALA A 172 -3.37 -2.09 -0.91
C ALA A 172 -3.60 -2.59 0.53
N ILE A 173 -4.78 -2.39 1.12
CA ILE A 173 -5.02 -2.90 2.49
C ILE A 173 -5.23 -4.41 2.51
N GLU A 174 -5.90 -4.99 1.51
CA GLU A 174 -6.08 -6.44 1.43
C GLU A 174 -4.75 -7.13 1.16
N ASP A 175 -3.90 -6.52 0.33
CA ASP A 175 -2.56 -7.03 0.03
C ASP A 175 -1.64 -6.95 1.25
N ALA A 176 -1.68 -5.87 2.02
CA ALA A 176 -0.98 -5.74 3.29
C ALA A 176 -1.46 -6.77 4.34
N ARG A 177 -2.79 -7.05 4.41
CA ARG A 177 -3.36 -8.09 5.28
C ARG A 177 -2.84 -9.48 4.92
N TRP A 178 -2.77 -9.77 3.62
CA TRP A 178 -2.21 -11.03 3.15
C TRP A 178 -0.73 -11.17 3.49
N VAL A 179 0.08 -10.12 3.30
CA VAL A 179 1.50 -10.11 3.73
C VAL A 179 1.61 -10.42 5.22
N MET A 180 0.80 -9.78 6.06
CA MET A 180 0.79 -10.05 7.51
C MET A 180 0.37 -11.50 7.82
N LYS A 181 -0.62 -12.04 7.11
CA LYS A 181 -1.06 -13.43 7.23
C LYS A 181 0.09 -14.41 6.92
N VAL A 182 0.84 -14.13 5.85
CA VAL A 182 2.02 -14.95 5.48
C VAL A 182 3.12 -14.85 6.53
N LEU A 183 3.42 -13.64 7.03
CA LEU A 183 4.43 -13.45 8.08
C LEU A 183 4.09 -14.19 9.38
N ARG A 184 2.81 -14.24 9.75
CA ARG A 184 2.35 -15.04 10.90
C ARG A 184 2.52 -16.54 10.65
N ALA A 185 2.12 -17.04 9.48
CA ALA A 185 2.29 -18.43 9.11
C ALA A 185 3.78 -18.83 9.04
N ALA A 186 4.65 -17.91 8.64
CA ALA A 186 6.10 -18.09 8.62
C ALA A 186 6.77 -17.94 10.00
N GLY A 187 6.00 -17.73 11.08
CA GLY A 187 6.52 -17.60 12.46
C GLY A 187 7.31 -16.32 12.71
N LYS A 188 7.16 -15.29 11.87
CA LYS A 188 7.81 -13.99 12.06
C LYS A 188 7.07 -13.10 13.04
N VAL A 189 5.76 -13.28 13.14
CA VAL A 189 4.88 -12.55 14.06
C VAL A 189 4.33 -13.55 15.09
N PRO A 190 4.35 -13.23 16.39
CA PRO A 190 3.77 -14.09 17.41
C PRO A 190 2.30 -14.42 17.09
N SER A 191 1.89 -15.64 17.43
CA SER A 191 0.45 -15.99 17.41
C SER A 191 -0.27 -15.11 18.45
N ALA A 192 -1.35 -14.46 18.02
CA ALA A 192 -2.18 -13.65 18.91
C ALA A 192 -2.91 -14.53 19.94
#